data_8a1a8ad2a4d111926b14debcc9e9117f
#
_entry.id   8a1a8ad2a4d111926b14debcc9e9117f
#
_cell.length_a   1.000
_cell.length_b   1.000
_cell.length_c   1.000
_cell.angle_alpha   90.00
_cell.angle_beta   90.00
_cell.angle_gamma   90.00
#
_symmetry.space_group_name_H-M   'P 1'
#
loop_
_entity.id
_entity.type
_entity.pdbx_description
1 polymer ?
#
loop_
_entity_poly.entity_id
_entity_poly.type
_entity_poly.pdbx_seq_one_letter_code
_entity_poly.pdbx_strand_id
1 'polypeptide(L)'
;MAQATFEVATYEYYDWSSRKTGKTNLNLKGTGGQTCAVWFVEDPAANLPAAYQVAPNYYAFYYHHSQLQHLIDMLRNEKPIYVSFNDDGGLPNSRISTTDEPVGEGEIT
;
A
#
# COMPACT_ATOMS: atom_id res chain seq x y z
N MET A 1 -9.75 10.70 -14.70
CA MET A 1 -9.68 9.44 -13.95
C MET A 1 -8.37 8.76 -14.23
N ALA A 2 -7.64 8.45 -13.18
CA ALA A 2 -6.35 7.81 -13.33
C ALA A 2 -6.41 6.39 -12.78
N GLN A 3 -5.81 5.46 -13.49
CA GLN A 3 -5.69 4.08 -13.05
C GLN A 3 -4.27 3.62 -13.34
N ALA A 4 -3.71 2.85 -12.41
CA ALA A 4 -2.38 2.30 -12.59
C ALA A 4 -2.27 1.02 -11.78
N THR A 5 -1.57 0.04 -12.34
CA THR A 5 -1.26 -1.20 -11.65
C THR A 5 0.20 -1.52 -11.91
N PHE A 6 0.93 -1.85 -10.87
CA PHE A 6 2.32 -2.23 -11.05
C PHE A 6 2.74 -3.23 -10.00
N GLU A 7 3.73 -4.03 -10.34
CA GLU A 7 4.29 -5.02 -9.43
C GLU A 7 5.31 -4.36 -8.52
N VAL A 8 5.27 -4.70 -7.23
CA VAL A 8 6.21 -4.17 -6.24
C VAL A 8 7.49 -4.98 -6.30
N ALA A 9 8.60 -4.30 -6.53
CA ALA A 9 9.92 -4.93 -6.55
C ALA A 9 10.57 -4.92 -5.18
N THR A 10 10.54 -3.77 -4.51
CA THR A 10 11.14 -3.59 -3.18
C THR A 10 10.26 -2.69 -2.35
N TYR A 11 10.51 -2.69 -1.05
CA TYR A 11 9.81 -1.76 -0.17
C TYR A 11 10.74 -1.27 0.93
N GLU A 12 10.42 -0.08 1.47
CA GLU A 12 11.12 0.52 2.59
C GLU A 12 10.11 0.82 3.68
N TYR A 13 10.50 0.59 4.92
CA TYR A 13 9.66 0.87 6.08
C TYR A 13 10.25 2.06 6.82
N TYR A 14 9.43 3.09 7.06
CA TYR A 14 9.84 4.29 7.76
C TYR A 14 9.06 4.44 9.05
N ASP A 15 9.77 4.64 10.12
CA ASP A 15 9.18 4.92 11.42
C ASP A 15 9.78 6.25 11.90
N TRP A 16 9.02 7.31 11.68
CA TRP A 16 9.55 8.66 11.84
C TRP A 16 9.62 9.05 13.31
N SER A 17 10.74 9.62 13.70
CA SER A 17 10.96 10.10 15.07
C SER A 17 10.27 11.44 15.28
N SER A 18 9.63 11.59 16.45
CA SER A 18 9.14 12.88 16.95
C SER A 18 8.04 13.53 16.12
N ARG A 19 7.34 12.77 15.31
CA ARG A 19 6.20 13.29 14.56
C ARG A 19 4.92 13.11 15.33
N LYS A 20 4.02 14.08 15.23
CA LYS A 20 2.68 13.98 15.83
C LYS A 20 1.72 13.22 14.95
N THR A 21 1.87 13.35 13.64
CA THR A 21 1.07 12.62 12.65
C THR A 21 2.02 12.12 11.57
N GLY A 22 1.53 11.18 10.76
CA GLY A 22 2.36 10.60 9.71
C GLY A 22 3.60 9.94 10.27
N LYS A 23 3.43 9.18 11.35
CA LYS A 23 4.56 8.61 12.08
C LYS A 23 5.17 7.42 11.37
N THR A 24 4.39 6.72 10.59
CA THR A 24 4.81 5.46 9.98
C THR A 24 4.37 5.44 8.54
N ASN A 25 5.27 5.03 7.65
CA ASN A 25 4.88 4.78 6.27
C ASN A 25 5.76 3.73 5.63
N LEU A 26 5.23 3.13 4.57
CA LEU A 26 5.98 2.27 3.68
C LEU A 26 6.14 2.98 2.34
N ASN A 27 7.28 2.78 1.70
CA ASN A 27 7.46 3.18 0.31
C ASN A 27 7.61 1.92 -0.52
N LEU A 28 6.67 1.70 -1.43
CA LEU A 28 6.68 0.55 -2.31
C LEU A 28 7.23 0.97 -3.65
N LYS A 29 8.27 0.29 -4.10
CA LYS A 29 8.96 0.62 -5.35
C LYS A 29 8.58 -0.40 -6.41
N GLY A 30 8.07 0.08 -7.52
CA GLY A 30 7.64 -0.78 -8.60
C GLY A 30 8.77 -1.17 -9.55
N THR A 31 8.53 -2.21 -10.33
CA THR A 31 9.50 -2.69 -11.31
C THR A 31 9.73 -1.70 -12.43
N GLY A 32 8.77 -0.80 -12.68
CA GLY A 32 8.87 0.21 -13.73
C GLY A 32 9.18 1.61 -13.23
N GLY A 33 9.71 1.75 -12.01
CA GLY A 33 10.07 3.05 -11.47
C GLY A 33 8.94 3.76 -10.74
N GLN A 34 7.81 3.11 -10.56
CA GLN A 34 6.69 3.69 -9.82
C GLN A 34 6.98 3.66 -8.32
N THR A 35 6.37 4.59 -7.58
CA THR A 35 6.46 4.62 -6.13
C THR A 35 5.05 4.78 -5.55
N CYS A 36 4.78 4.04 -4.49
CA CYS A 36 3.55 4.21 -3.72
C CYS A 36 3.93 4.44 -2.26
N ALA A 37 3.63 5.63 -1.76
CA ALA A 37 3.79 5.94 -0.33
C ALA A 37 2.53 5.48 0.40
N VAL A 38 2.69 4.61 1.38
CA VAL A 38 1.58 4.07 2.15
C VAL A 38 1.66 4.64 3.55
N TRP A 39 0.69 5.48 3.91
CA TRP A 39 0.65 6.16 5.19
C TRP A 39 -0.31 5.47 6.14
N PHE A 40 0.06 5.43 7.40
CA PHE A 40 -0.74 4.75 8.42
C PHE A 40 -1.29 5.76 9.40
N VAL A 41 -2.62 5.78 9.52
CA VAL A 41 -3.35 6.69 10.40
C VAL A 41 -3.59 5.95 11.71
N GLU A 42 -3.20 6.57 12.82
CA GLU A 42 -3.20 5.87 14.11
C GLU A 42 -4.56 5.83 14.79
N ASP A 43 -5.37 6.83 14.58
CA ASP A 43 -6.72 6.86 15.16
C ASP A 43 -7.62 5.86 14.43
N PRO A 44 -8.02 4.78 15.07
CA PRO A 44 -8.83 3.77 14.38
C PRO A 44 -10.22 4.26 14.01
N ALA A 45 -10.67 5.36 14.59
CA ALA A 45 -11.98 5.93 14.26
C ALA A 45 -11.89 7.00 13.17
N ALA A 46 -10.69 7.35 12.72
CA ALA A 46 -10.55 8.38 11.72
C ALA A 46 -10.99 7.88 10.35
N ASN A 47 -11.61 8.78 9.57
CA ASN A 47 -11.86 8.50 8.16
C ASN A 47 -10.54 8.62 7.41
N LEU A 48 -10.26 7.64 6.56
CA LEU A 48 -9.02 7.65 5.79
C LEU A 48 -9.19 8.56 4.58
N PRO A 49 -8.16 9.38 4.27
CA PRO A 49 -8.16 10.09 2.99
C PRO A 49 -8.18 9.11 1.82
N ALA A 50 -8.77 9.54 0.71
CA ALA A 50 -8.75 8.72 -0.49
C ALA A 50 -7.33 8.62 -1.05
N ALA A 51 -7.01 7.49 -1.65
CA ALA A 51 -5.76 7.35 -2.38
C ALA A 51 -5.73 8.36 -3.51
N TYR A 52 -4.55 8.92 -3.80
CA TYR A 52 -4.44 9.88 -4.89
C TYR A 52 -3.08 9.79 -5.55
N GLN A 53 -3.01 10.32 -6.77
CA GLN A 53 -1.75 10.41 -7.50
C GLN A 53 -1.07 11.73 -7.17
N VAL A 54 0.11 11.65 -6.58
CA VAL A 54 0.88 12.82 -6.14
C VAL A 54 1.56 13.47 -7.34
N ALA A 55 2.12 12.66 -8.23
CA ALA A 55 2.89 13.08 -9.38
C ALA A 55 2.93 11.90 -10.35
N PRO A 56 3.45 12.08 -11.56
CA PRO A 56 3.59 10.93 -12.47
C PRO A 56 4.36 9.79 -11.81
N ASN A 57 3.79 8.60 -11.83
CA ASN A 57 4.36 7.39 -11.23
C ASN A 57 4.57 7.47 -9.72
N TYR A 58 3.81 8.33 -9.05
CA TYR A 58 3.93 8.48 -7.60
C TYR A 58 2.54 8.58 -7.00
N TYR A 59 2.19 7.65 -6.08
CA TYR A 59 0.85 7.49 -5.53
C TYR A 59 0.92 7.52 -4.00
N ALA A 60 -0.16 7.98 -3.37
CA ALA A 60 -0.29 7.98 -1.91
C ALA A 60 -1.50 7.17 -1.50
N PHE A 61 -1.31 6.22 -0.64
CA PHE A 61 -2.35 5.35 -0.08
C PHE A 61 -2.42 5.57 1.42
N TYR A 62 -3.60 5.35 1.98
CA TYR A 62 -3.82 5.52 3.42
C TYR A 62 -4.50 4.29 4.00
N TYR A 63 -3.97 3.81 5.11
CA TYR A 63 -4.52 2.67 5.86
C TYR A 63 -4.54 3.03 7.33
N HIS A 64 -5.35 2.32 8.11
CA HIS A 64 -5.26 2.41 9.55
C HIS A 64 -4.00 1.69 10.02
N HIS A 65 -3.40 2.18 11.10
CA HIS A 65 -2.17 1.60 11.62
C HIS A 65 -2.34 0.12 11.99
N SER A 66 -3.55 -0.27 12.36
CA SER A 66 -3.85 -1.67 12.68
C SER A 66 -3.63 -2.61 11.48
N GLN A 67 -3.55 -2.08 10.27
CA GLN A 67 -3.33 -2.89 9.06
C GLN A 67 -1.84 -3.05 8.71
N LEU A 68 -0.96 -2.35 9.43
CA LEU A 68 0.47 -2.32 9.11
C LEU A 68 1.07 -3.72 9.12
N GLN A 69 0.79 -4.51 10.16
CA GLN A 69 1.40 -5.83 10.27
C GLN A 69 0.96 -6.75 9.13
N HIS A 70 -0.31 -6.68 8.76
CA HIS A 70 -0.82 -7.48 7.64
C HIS A 70 -0.11 -7.14 6.34
N LEU A 71 0.11 -5.84 6.09
CA LEU A 71 0.79 -5.42 4.88
C LEU A 71 2.26 -5.85 4.88
N ILE A 72 2.93 -5.71 6.01
CA ILE A 72 4.32 -6.15 6.12
C ILE A 72 4.44 -7.65 5.91
N ASP A 73 3.54 -8.42 6.52
CA ASP A 73 3.54 -9.87 6.35
C ASP A 73 3.34 -10.26 4.88
N MET A 74 2.43 -9.58 4.19
CA MET A 74 2.18 -9.84 2.79
C MET A 74 3.40 -9.50 1.94
N LEU A 75 4.03 -8.35 2.21
CA LEU A 75 5.21 -7.92 1.44
C LEU A 75 6.39 -8.85 1.64
N ARG A 76 6.52 -9.45 2.83
CA ARG A 76 7.64 -10.32 3.13
C ARG A 76 7.45 -11.74 2.66
N ASN A 77 6.21 -12.21 2.62
CA ASN A 77 5.94 -13.64 2.46
C ASN A 77 5.25 -14.00 1.15
N GLU A 78 4.66 -13.03 0.46
CA GLU A 78 3.91 -13.30 -0.76
C GLU A 78 4.62 -12.68 -1.96
N LYS A 79 4.47 -13.33 -3.11
CA LYS A 79 5.07 -12.85 -4.35
C LYS A 79 4.25 -13.44 -5.51
N PRO A 80 3.84 -12.65 -6.49
CA PRO A 80 4.06 -11.20 -6.61
C PRO A 80 3.05 -10.39 -5.81
N ILE A 81 3.42 -9.14 -5.52
CA ILE A 81 2.55 -8.16 -4.88
C ILE A 81 2.33 -7.02 -5.86
N TYR A 82 1.10 -6.56 -5.95
CA TYR A 82 0.72 -5.49 -6.87
C TYR A 82 0.09 -4.31 -6.14
N VAL A 83 0.39 -3.12 -6.62
CA VAL A 83 -0.32 -1.91 -6.24
C VAL A 83 -1.30 -1.60 -7.38
N SER A 84 -2.57 -1.40 -7.03
CA SER A 84 -3.59 -0.98 -7.99
C SER A 84 -4.16 0.34 -7.51
N PHE A 85 -3.95 1.38 -8.30
CA PHE A 85 -4.46 2.71 -8.03
C PHE A 85 -5.65 2.98 -8.96
N ASN A 86 -6.73 3.50 -8.38
CA ASN A 86 -7.90 3.86 -9.15
C ASN A 86 -8.60 5.02 -8.46
N ASP A 87 -8.59 6.19 -9.09
CA ASP A 87 -9.28 7.36 -8.57
C ASP A 87 -10.62 7.60 -9.27
N ASP A 88 -11.11 6.61 -9.96
CA ASP A 88 -12.41 6.66 -10.61
C ASP A 88 -13.49 6.74 -9.55
N GLY A 89 -14.10 7.89 -9.42
CA GLY A 89 -14.92 8.26 -8.28
C GLY A 89 -16.00 7.25 -7.92
N GLY A 90 -16.55 7.41 -6.75
CA GLY A 90 -17.60 6.56 -6.22
C GLY A 90 -17.08 5.71 -5.10
N LEU A 91 -16.45 4.59 -5.37
CA LEU A 91 -15.98 3.69 -4.33
C LEU A 91 -14.48 3.72 -4.22
N PRO A 92 -13.95 3.67 -2.98
CA PRO A 92 -12.51 3.47 -2.79
C PRO A 92 -12.12 2.13 -3.41
N ASN A 93 -11.19 2.17 -4.36
CA ASN A 93 -10.89 0.98 -5.15
C ASN A 93 -9.40 0.76 -5.35
N SER A 94 -8.57 1.54 -4.66
CA SER A 94 -7.13 1.35 -4.69
C SER A 94 -6.74 0.32 -3.65
N ARG A 95 -5.76 -0.52 -3.97
CA ARG A 95 -5.39 -1.62 -3.07
C ARG A 95 -3.97 -2.11 -3.32
N ILE A 96 -3.48 -2.83 -2.34
CA ILE A 96 -2.26 -3.63 -2.45
C ILE A 96 -2.70 -5.08 -2.32
N SER A 97 -2.30 -5.92 -3.26
CA SER A 97 -2.85 -7.27 -3.31
C SER A 97 -1.88 -8.26 -3.93
N THR A 98 -2.18 -9.53 -3.72
CA THR A 98 -1.54 -10.62 -4.48
C THR A 98 -2.33 -10.85 -5.77
N THR A 99 -1.87 -11.80 -6.57
CA THR A 99 -2.65 -12.30 -7.71
C THR A 99 -3.46 -13.52 -7.26
N ASP A 100 -4.13 -14.16 -8.22
CA ASP A 100 -4.82 -15.41 -7.95
C ASP A 100 -3.83 -16.45 -7.48
N GLU A 101 -4.16 -17.10 -6.36
CA GLU A 101 -3.32 -18.14 -5.79
C GLU A 101 -4.15 -19.32 -5.39
N PRO A 102 -3.63 -20.55 -5.51
CA PRO A 102 -4.35 -21.72 -5.05
C PRO A 102 -4.59 -21.66 -3.55
N VAL A 103 -5.77 -22.07 -3.13
CA VAL A 103 -6.12 -22.11 -1.72
C VAL A 103 -5.22 -23.11 -0.98
N GLY A 104 -4.68 -22.66 0.14
CA GLY A 104 -3.87 -23.54 0.97
C GLY A 104 -2.41 -23.62 0.59
N GLU A 105 -2.00 -22.84 -0.43
CA GLU A 105 -0.61 -22.79 -0.83
C GLU A 105 0.09 -21.61 -0.19
N GLY A 106 1.36 -21.72 0.06
CA GLY A 106 2.16 -20.61 0.54
C GLY A 106 2.03 -20.35 2.02
N GLU A 107 0.83 -20.29 2.51
CA GLU A 107 0.59 -20.00 3.92
C GLU A 107 1.02 -21.13 4.84
N ILE A 108 1.28 -22.26 4.28
CA ILE A 108 1.67 -23.43 5.04
C ILE A 108 3.16 -23.46 5.36
N THR A 109 3.88 -22.50 4.88
CA THR A 109 5.32 -22.46 5.13
C THR A 109 5.63 -21.76 6.41
#